data_368440a8c20f4d13ab76b31ebd075601
#
_entry.id   368440a8c20f4d13ab76b31ebd075601
#
_cell.length_a   1.000
_cell.length_b   1.000
_cell.length_c   1.000
_cell.angle_alpha   90.00
_cell.angle_beta   90.00
_cell.angle_gamma   90.00
#
_symmetry.space_group_name_H-M   'P 1'
#
loop_
_entity.id
_entity.type
_entity.pdbx_description
1 polymer ?
#
loop_
_entity_poly.entity_id
_entity_poly.type
_entity_poly.pdbx_seq_one_letter_code
_entity_poly.pdbx_strand_id
1 'polypeptide(L)'
;MAETIEVPAGGYRYIPGVFQYSAGVRALDGYRIERAEFARPVRLADGFAFIERYLQQQGIPLAGFCACELRSPAAFTDAGFVAFNRHYVGTLERWGVMRDDKNPVARSNVCPELHKPAEPSFHAFCFTRPVPGASGSFVIAGSGEAEEGHAAYRDRTVRFGDTSPAGLREKGIYVLNRMEQRMAAVDATWADTTATQVYTAYDLHPFLGDEIVRRGAAQHGLTWHFARPPVVGLDYEMDCRSVPVEHRVA
;
A
#
# COMPACT_ATOMS: atom_id res chain seq x y z
N MET A 1 5.29 12.08 -17.06
CA MET A 1 5.13 10.80 -16.33
C MET A 1 6.11 10.83 -15.16
N ALA A 2 5.75 10.35 -13.99
CA ALA A 2 6.68 10.22 -12.88
C ALA A 2 7.77 9.19 -13.28
N GLU A 3 9.03 9.54 -13.04
CA GLU A 3 10.17 8.66 -13.35
C GLU A 3 10.19 7.50 -12.35
N THR A 4 10.31 6.26 -12.82
CA THR A 4 10.49 5.09 -11.95
C THR A 4 11.97 4.76 -11.78
N ILE A 5 12.32 4.17 -10.64
CA ILE A 5 13.70 3.75 -10.32
C ILE A 5 13.74 2.23 -10.23
N GLU A 6 14.68 1.61 -10.93
CA GLU A 6 14.87 0.17 -10.90
C GLU A 6 15.63 -0.30 -9.66
N VAL A 7 15.24 -1.48 -9.18
CA VAL A 7 15.91 -2.26 -8.14
C VAL A 7 16.26 -3.63 -8.75
N PRO A 8 17.34 -3.71 -9.55
CA PRO A 8 17.67 -4.93 -10.31
C PRO A 8 17.85 -6.16 -9.41
N ALA A 9 18.48 -5.99 -8.24
CA ALA A 9 18.64 -7.07 -7.25
C ALA A 9 17.30 -7.56 -6.66
N GLY A 10 16.26 -6.73 -6.74
CA GLY A 10 14.90 -7.05 -6.30
C GLY A 10 13.98 -7.47 -7.45
N GLY A 11 14.38 -7.32 -8.72
CA GLY A 11 13.56 -7.66 -9.87
C GLY A 11 12.31 -6.79 -10.03
N TYR A 12 12.35 -5.52 -9.61
CA TYR A 12 11.24 -4.57 -9.77
C TYR A 12 11.73 -3.13 -9.96
N ARG A 13 10.83 -2.26 -10.36
CA ARG A 13 10.99 -0.81 -10.34
C ARG A 13 9.94 -0.18 -9.44
N TYR A 14 10.22 1.01 -8.90
CA TYR A 14 9.30 1.69 -8.00
C TYR A 14 9.08 3.15 -8.40
N ILE A 15 7.95 3.70 -8.02
CA ILE A 15 7.62 5.12 -8.11
C ILE A 15 8.18 5.80 -6.86
N PRO A 16 9.12 6.75 -6.96
CA PRO A 16 9.61 7.50 -5.80
C PRO A 16 8.44 8.14 -5.02
N GLY A 17 8.49 8.00 -3.72
CA GLY A 17 7.51 8.54 -2.78
C GLY A 17 8.18 9.28 -1.65
N VAL A 18 7.63 9.14 -0.45
CA VAL A 18 8.17 9.68 0.79
C VAL A 18 9.14 8.67 1.44
N PHE A 19 9.91 9.07 2.45
CA PHE A 19 10.85 8.15 3.11
C PHE A 19 10.16 6.91 3.70
N GLN A 20 8.88 7.01 4.05
CA GLN A 20 8.11 5.94 4.66
C GLN A 20 7.80 4.79 3.71
N TYR A 21 7.60 5.05 2.42
CA TYR A 21 7.23 4.08 1.39
C TYR A 21 7.33 4.68 -0.03
N SER A 22 7.44 3.82 -1.03
CA SER A 22 7.27 4.21 -2.43
C SER A 22 5.79 4.31 -2.79
N ALA A 23 5.47 5.10 -3.81
CA ALA A 23 4.09 5.27 -4.26
C ALA A 23 3.52 4.05 -4.99
N GLY A 24 4.37 3.12 -5.42
CA GLY A 24 4.00 1.87 -6.06
C GLY A 24 5.22 1.15 -6.64
N VAL A 25 5.04 -0.11 -6.98
CA VAL A 25 6.07 -0.98 -7.55
C VAL A 25 5.52 -1.77 -8.73
N ARG A 26 6.39 -2.10 -9.69
CA ARG A 26 6.09 -3.01 -10.79
C ARG A 26 7.25 -3.98 -11.00
N ALA A 27 6.95 -5.27 -11.16
CA ALA A 27 7.95 -6.27 -11.50
C ALA A 27 8.62 -5.94 -12.84
N LEU A 28 9.91 -6.20 -12.94
CA LEU A 28 10.64 -6.22 -14.21
C LEU A 28 10.25 -7.46 -15.03
N ASP A 29 10.48 -7.42 -16.34
CA ASP A 29 10.26 -8.57 -17.20
C ASP A 29 11.08 -9.78 -16.73
N GLY A 30 10.45 -10.95 -16.72
CA GLY A 30 11.03 -12.15 -16.16
C GLY A 30 10.84 -12.29 -14.64
N TYR A 31 10.11 -11.36 -14.01
CA TYR A 31 9.75 -11.42 -12.61
C TYR A 31 8.23 -11.29 -12.43
N ARG A 32 7.73 -11.84 -11.33
CA ARG A 32 6.35 -11.74 -10.89
C ARG A 32 6.31 -11.34 -9.42
N ILE A 33 5.39 -10.43 -9.06
CA ILE A 33 5.07 -10.16 -7.67
C ILE A 33 4.12 -11.24 -7.18
N GLU A 34 4.42 -11.80 -6.02
CA GLU A 34 3.55 -12.68 -5.25
C GLU A 34 3.22 -12.03 -3.91
N ARG A 35 2.01 -12.29 -3.39
CA ARG A 35 1.53 -11.78 -2.10
C ARG A 35 1.40 -12.92 -1.10
N ALA A 36 1.88 -12.72 0.11
CA ALA A 36 1.69 -13.62 1.24
C ALA A 36 0.88 -12.92 2.34
N GLU A 37 -0.31 -13.43 2.64
CA GLU A 37 -1.20 -12.93 3.67
C GLU A 37 -1.05 -13.76 4.95
N PHE A 38 -0.82 -13.09 6.07
CA PHE A 38 -0.82 -13.75 7.38
C PHE A 38 -2.24 -14.17 7.78
N ALA A 39 -2.38 -15.37 8.37
CA ALA A 39 -3.67 -15.85 8.88
C ALA A 39 -4.27 -14.93 9.96
N ARG A 40 -3.42 -14.19 10.66
CA ARG A 40 -3.74 -13.10 11.60
C ARG A 40 -2.63 -12.05 11.58
N PRO A 41 -2.94 -10.80 11.98
CA PRO A 41 -1.91 -9.76 12.07
C PRO A 41 -0.73 -10.20 12.95
N VAL A 42 0.50 -9.98 12.48
CA VAL A 42 1.75 -10.35 13.14
C VAL A 42 2.51 -9.07 13.48
N ARG A 43 2.93 -8.90 14.75
CA ARG A 43 3.67 -7.73 15.23
C ARG A 43 4.87 -7.42 14.32
N LEU A 44 5.23 -6.15 14.17
CA LEU A 44 6.28 -5.74 13.21
C LEU A 44 7.57 -6.53 13.35
N ALA A 45 8.11 -6.67 14.56
CA ALA A 45 9.38 -7.36 14.77
C ALA A 45 9.31 -8.84 14.39
N ASP A 46 8.23 -9.51 14.81
CA ASP A 46 8.01 -10.94 14.51
C ASP A 46 7.71 -11.14 13.01
N GLY A 47 6.96 -10.22 12.40
CA GLY A 47 6.65 -10.22 10.98
C GLY A 47 7.88 -10.03 10.12
N PHE A 48 8.74 -9.08 10.42
CA PHE A 48 10.02 -8.92 9.72
C PHE A 48 10.89 -10.17 9.85
N ALA A 49 11.01 -10.75 11.05
CA ALA A 49 11.76 -11.99 11.25
C ALA A 49 11.15 -13.18 10.50
N PHE A 50 9.81 -13.24 10.39
CA PHE A 50 9.14 -14.25 9.56
C PHE A 50 9.44 -14.04 8.08
N ILE A 51 9.28 -12.81 7.57
CA ILE A 51 9.51 -12.45 6.15
C ILE A 51 10.94 -12.80 5.74
N GLU A 52 11.93 -12.43 6.56
CA GLU A 52 13.34 -12.75 6.30
C GLU A 52 13.55 -14.26 6.12
N ARG A 53 13.07 -15.07 7.07
CA ARG A 53 13.16 -16.55 6.97
C ARG A 53 12.38 -17.09 5.77
N TYR A 54 11.19 -16.56 5.51
CA TYR A 54 10.36 -17.00 4.39
C TYR A 54 11.05 -16.76 3.05
N LEU A 55 11.59 -15.56 2.82
CA LEU A 55 12.32 -15.23 1.60
C LEU A 55 13.57 -16.08 1.46
N GLN A 56 14.32 -16.28 2.53
CA GLN A 56 15.50 -17.15 2.55
C GLN A 56 15.16 -18.60 2.15
N GLN A 57 14.09 -19.16 2.72
CA GLN A 57 13.62 -20.52 2.38
C GLN A 57 13.17 -20.65 0.93
N GLN A 58 12.69 -19.56 0.34
CA GLN A 58 12.29 -19.50 -1.07
C GLN A 58 13.45 -19.18 -2.02
N GLY A 59 14.67 -18.97 -1.51
CA GLY A 59 15.83 -18.57 -2.32
C GLY A 59 15.70 -17.15 -2.89
N ILE A 60 14.91 -16.27 -2.27
CA ILE A 60 14.66 -14.91 -2.70
C ILE A 60 15.52 -13.95 -1.88
N PRO A 61 16.26 -13.01 -2.50
CA PRO A 61 17.04 -12.02 -1.76
C PRO A 61 16.10 -11.05 -1.02
N LEU A 62 16.55 -10.46 0.09
CA LEU A 62 15.78 -9.46 0.84
C LEU A 62 15.37 -8.26 -0.02
N ALA A 63 16.17 -7.91 -1.02
CA ALA A 63 15.82 -6.90 -2.01
C ALA A 63 14.55 -7.22 -2.80
N GLY A 64 14.10 -8.47 -2.83
CA GLY A 64 12.84 -8.89 -3.44
C GLY A 64 11.60 -8.53 -2.62
N PHE A 65 11.74 -8.13 -1.35
CA PHE A 65 10.65 -7.57 -0.55
C PHE A 65 10.23 -6.21 -1.13
N CYS A 66 9.10 -6.15 -1.80
CA CYS A 66 8.72 -4.99 -2.61
C CYS A 66 7.47 -4.23 -2.13
N ALA A 67 6.59 -4.88 -1.34
CA ALA A 67 5.43 -4.19 -0.77
C ALA A 67 4.94 -4.85 0.52
N CYS A 68 4.13 -4.12 1.31
CA CYS A 68 3.44 -4.70 2.46
C CYS A 68 2.15 -3.97 2.82
N GLU A 69 1.31 -4.66 3.57
CA GLU A 69 0.09 -4.15 4.16
C GLU A 69 0.21 -4.24 5.68
N LEU A 70 0.05 -3.10 6.34
CA LEU A 70 0.07 -3.01 7.79
C LEU A 70 -1.33 -2.74 8.36
N ARG A 71 -1.50 -3.10 9.60
CA ARG A 71 -2.67 -2.76 10.42
C ARG A 71 -2.17 -2.15 11.72
N SER A 72 -2.73 -0.98 12.09
CA SER A 72 -2.39 -0.25 13.31
C SER A 72 -3.59 -0.20 14.27
N PRO A 73 -3.38 -0.16 15.58
CA PRO A 73 -4.47 -0.19 16.57
C PRO A 73 -5.33 1.08 16.56
N ALA A 74 -4.72 2.21 16.18
CA ALA A 74 -5.37 3.53 16.10
C ALA A 74 -4.60 4.43 15.14
N ALA A 75 -5.25 5.48 14.65
CA ALA A 75 -4.62 6.52 13.86
C ALA A 75 -3.58 7.29 14.69
N PHE A 76 -2.47 7.60 14.06
CA PHE A 76 -1.36 8.36 14.66
C PHE A 76 -1.60 9.86 14.56
N THR A 77 -1.05 10.62 15.49
CA THR A 77 -0.77 12.04 15.25
C THR A 77 0.33 12.17 14.19
N ASP A 78 0.48 13.36 13.59
CA ASP A 78 1.54 13.58 12.58
C ASP A 78 2.94 13.20 13.10
N ALA A 79 3.29 13.64 14.31
CA ALA A 79 4.57 13.29 14.95
C ALA A 79 4.67 11.80 15.25
N GLY A 80 3.59 11.18 15.74
CA GLY A 80 3.53 9.73 16.01
C GLY A 80 3.70 8.90 14.75
N PHE A 81 3.14 9.36 13.62
CA PHE A 81 3.29 8.70 12.33
C PHE A 81 4.74 8.75 11.83
N VAL A 82 5.41 9.89 11.98
CA VAL A 82 6.84 10.01 11.65
C VAL A 82 7.69 9.06 12.52
N ALA A 83 7.47 9.05 13.85
CA ALA A 83 8.20 8.19 14.76
C ALA A 83 7.98 6.70 14.44
N PHE A 84 6.74 6.28 14.20
CA PHE A 84 6.41 4.94 13.77
C PHE A 84 7.15 4.57 12.47
N ASN A 85 7.13 5.46 11.48
CA ASN A 85 7.77 5.22 10.19
C ASN A 85 9.29 5.11 10.32
N ARG A 86 9.96 5.91 11.15
CA ARG A 86 11.40 5.75 11.40
C ARG A 86 11.74 4.40 12.04
N HIS A 87 10.89 3.90 12.94
CA HIS A 87 11.05 2.55 13.47
C HIS A 87 10.89 1.47 12.38
N TYR A 88 9.84 1.58 11.55
CA TYR A 88 9.58 0.65 10.46
C TYR A 88 10.73 0.59 9.45
N VAL A 89 11.18 1.74 8.94
CA VAL A 89 12.23 1.78 7.90
C VAL A 89 13.60 1.33 8.41
N GLY A 90 13.87 1.42 9.71
CA GLY A 90 15.12 0.95 10.30
C GLY A 90 15.43 -0.52 10.03
N THR A 91 14.42 -1.37 9.79
CA THR A 91 14.63 -2.74 9.34
C THR A 91 14.98 -2.80 7.86
N LEU A 92 14.34 -2.00 7.03
CA LEU A 92 14.65 -1.94 5.59
C LEU A 92 16.08 -1.42 5.34
N GLU A 93 16.55 -0.49 6.17
CA GLU A 93 17.92 0.00 6.16
C GLU A 93 18.92 -1.12 6.54
N ARG A 94 18.65 -1.86 7.64
CA ARG A 94 19.46 -3.01 8.04
C ARG A 94 19.50 -4.11 6.98
N TRP A 95 18.44 -4.32 6.24
CA TRP A 95 18.36 -5.24 5.12
C TRP A 95 19.07 -4.73 3.86
N GLY A 96 19.49 -3.46 3.84
CA GLY A 96 20.07 -2.80 2.68
C GLY A 96 19.09 -2.57 1.53
N VAL A 97 17.78 -2.69 1.80
CA VAL A 97 16.70 -2.44 0.86
C VAL A 97 16.48 -0.93 0.68
N MET A 98 16.48 -0.19 1.79
CA MET A 98 16.37 1.27 1.80
C MET A 98 17.75 1.91 1.97
N ARG A 99 18.06 2.96 1.20
CA ARG A 99 19.30 3.75 1.28
C ARG A 99 19.00 5.22 1.04
N ASP A 100 19.70 6.10 1.75
CA ASP A 100 19.64 7.56 1.55
C ASP A 100 18.21 8.11 1.56
N ASP A 101 17.38 7.66 2.52
CA ASP A 101 15.93 7.98 2.61
C ASP A 101 15.11 7.59 1.34
N LYS A 102 15.67 6.82 0.42
CA LYS A 102 14.98 6.28 -0.74
C LYS A 102 14.42 4.90 -0.41
N ASN A 103 13.13 4.85 -0.14
CA ASN A 103 12.43 3.61 0.19
C ASN A 103 11.75 3.04 -1.07
N PRO A 104 12.19 1.86 -1.57
CA PRO A 104 11.60 1.26 -2.75
C PRO A 104 10.34 0.43 -2.46
N VAL A 105 9.98 0.22 -1.18
CA VAL A 105 8.89 -0.68 -0.76
C VAL A 105 7.56 0.07 -0.75
N ALA A 106 6.57 -0.39 -1.50
CA ALA A 106 5.22 0.12 -1.44
C ALA A 106 4.52 -0.32 -0.14
N ARG A 107 3.63 0.50 0.42
CA ARG A 107 2.96 0.16 1.66
C ARG A 107 1.57 0.76 1.77
N SER A 108 0.62 -0.03 2.31
CA SER A 108 -0.63 0.45 2.90
C SER A 108 -0.55 0.25 4.41
N ASN A 109 -1.11 1.18 5.18
CA ASN A 109 -1.26 1.03 6.63
C ASN A 109 -2.61 1.60 7.04
N VAL A 110 -3.45 0.82 7.69
CA VAL A 110 -4.79 1.26 8.08
C VAL A 110 -5.14 0.81 9.49
N CYS A 111 -6.16 1.44 10.08
CA CYS A 111 -6.62 1.17 11.43
C CYS A 111 -8.01 0.52 11.38
N PRO A 112 -8.13 -0.82 11.52
CA PRO A 112 -9.42 -1.49 11.59
C PRO A 112 -10.27 -0.91 12.74
N GLU A 113 -11.56 -0.68 12.49
CA GLU A 113 -12.49 -0.26 13.54
C GLU A 113 -12.85 -1.42 14.48
N LEU A 114 -12.88 -2.63 13.92
CA LEU A 114 -13.12 -3.88 14.65
C LEU A 114 -11.88 -4.79 14.58
N HIS A 115 -11.71 -5.63 15.58
CA HIS A 115 -10.59 -6.59 15.67
C HIS A 115 -9.22 -5.91 15.51
N LYS A 116 -9.03 -4.78 16.22
CA LYS A 116 -7.80 -4.00 16.22
C LYS A 116 -6.62 -4.84 16.71
N PRO A 117 -5.46 -4.81 16.05
CA PRO A 117 -4.25 -5.41 16.60
C PRO A 117 -3.83 -4.65 17.88
N ALA A 118 -3.11 -5.31 18.79
CA ALA A 118 -2.61 -4.67 20.00
C ALA A 118 -1.53 -3.61 19.73
N GLU A 119 -0.80 -3.77 18.64
CA GLU A 119 0.26 -2.88 18.15
C GLU A 119 0.36 -2.94 16.62
N PRO A 120 1.08 -2.01 15.97
CA PRO A 120 1.26 -2.06 14.52
C PRO A 120 1.79 -3.43 14.06
N SER A 121 1.12 -4.02 13.07
CA SER A 121 1.29 -5.40 12.68
C SER A 121 1.25 -5.57 11.17
N PHE A 122 1.96 -6.56 10.64
CA PHE A 122 1.80 -7.01 9.26
C PHE A 122 0.46 -7.74 9.09
N HIS A 123 -0.23 -7.42 8.00
CA HIS A 123 -1.36 -8.18 7.47
C HIS A 123 -0.92 -9.04 6.28
N ALA A 124 -0.13 -8.46 5.37
CA ALA A 124 0.41 -9.13 4.21
C ALA A 124 1.74 -8.50 3.79
N PHE A 125 2.49 -9.24 2.97
CA PHE A 125 3.67 -8.72 2.29
C PHE A 125 3.74 -9.25 0.87
N CYS A 126 4.44 -8.50 -0.01
CA CYS A 126 4.69 -8.88 -1.39
C CYS A 126 6.19 -9.00 -1.65
N PHE A 127 6.52 -9.92 -2.53
CA PHE A 127 7.89 -10.17 -2.94
C PHE A 127 7.93 -10.54 -4.42
N THR A 128 9.05 -10.28 -5.04
CA THR A 128 9.28 -10.66 -6.43
C THR A 128 9.88 -12.06 -6.51
N ARG A 129 9.48 -12.78 -7.54
CA ARG A 129 10.03 -14.09 -7.88
C ARG A 129 10.45 -14.12 -9.35
N PRO A 130 11.64 -14.64 -9.70
CA PRO A 130 12.00 -14.92 -11.08
C PRO A 130 11.03 -15.96 -11.69
N VAL A 131 10.38 -15.60 -12.80
CA VAL A 131 9.48 -16.49 -13.53
C VAL A 131 9.65 -16.18 -15.03
N PRO A 132 10.25 -17.08 -15.81
CA PRO A 132 10.44 -16.85 -17.24
C PRO A 132 9.14 -16.49 -17.96
N GLY A 133 9.16 -15.41 -18.73
CA GLY A 133 8.00 -14.90 -19.48
C GLY A 133 6.96 -14.15 -18.65
N ALA A 134 7.11 -14.03 -17.33
CA ALA A 134 6.24 -13.20 -16.52
C ALA A 134 6.49 -11.71 -16.75
N SER A 135 5.42 -10.93 -16.71
CA SER A 135 5.46 -9.46 -16.79
C SER A 135 4.18 -8.87 -16.18
N GLY A 136 4.15 -7.58 -15.97
CA GLY A 136 2.91 -6.82 -15.73
C GLY A 136 2.41 -6.77 -14.30
N SER A 137 2.92 -7.54 -13.35
CA SER A 137 2.46 -7.48 -11.97
C SER A 137 2.93 -6.20 -11.25
N PHE A 138 2.04 -5.59 -10.46
CA PHE A 138 2.31 -4.35 -9.74
C PHE A 138 1.54 -4.27 -8.42
N VAL A 139 1.99 -3.36 -7.53
CA VAL A 139 1.26 -2.93 -6.34
C VAL A 139 1.33 -1.41 -6.26
N ILE A 140 0.18 -0.76 -6.11
CA ILE A 140 0.07 0.66 -5.83
C ILE A 140 -0.15 0.84 -4.32
N ALA A 141 0.71 1.63 -3.70
CA ALA A 141 0.67 1.91 -2.26
C ALA A 141 -0.64 2.59 -1.84
N GLY A 142 -1.03 2.42 -0.60
CA GLY A 142 -2.13 3.15 0.00
C GLY A 142 -1.98 4.65 -0.17
N SER A 143 -3.07 5.31 -0.49
CA SER A 143 -3.17 6.77 -0.51
C SER A 143 -4.44 7.21 0.18
N GLY A 144 -4.30 8.06 1.17
CA GLY A 144 -5.42 8.77 1.77
C GLY A 144 -5.75 10.06 0.99
N GLU A 145 -6.79 10.76 1.45
CA GLU A 145 -7.28 11.99 0.84
C GLU A 145 -6.46 13.25 1.20
N ALA A 146 -5.14 13.09 1.34
CA ALA A 146 -4.22 14.19 1.66
C ALA A 146 -2.95 14.15 0.80
N GLU A 147 -2.34 15.31 0.61
CA GLU A 147 -1.03 15.39 -0.03
C GLU A 147 0.06 14.85 0.89
N GLU A 148 0.85 13.92 0.38
CA GLU A 148 1.90 13.22 1.14
C GLU A 148 3.16 14.08 1.31
N GLY A 149 3.98 13.77 2.34
CA GLY A 149 5.30 14.39 2.54
C GLY A 149 5.30 15.72 3.28
N HIS A 150 4.16 16.17 3.79
CA HIS A 150 4.03 17.41 4.56
C HIS A 150 3.87 17.16 6.06
N ALA A 151 4.35 18.12 6.87
CA ALA A 151 4.35 18.01 8.32
C ALA A 151 2.96 18.21 8.97
N ALA A 152 1.98 18.78 8.23
CA ALA A 152 0.63 19.06 8.72
C ALA A 152 -0.40 18.50 7.73
N TYR A 153 -0.89 17.30 8.00
CA TYR A 153 -1.93 16.66 7.17
C TYR A 153 -3.23 17.48 7.13
N ARG A 154 -3.62 18.09 8.26
CA ARG A 154 -4.86 18.86 8.37
C ARG A 154 -5.04 19.89 7.25
N ASP A 155 -3.98 20.62 6.92
CA ASP A 155 -4.04 21.74 5.94
C ASP A 155 -4.00 21.26 4.49
N ARG A 156 -3.76 19.95 4.29
CA ARG A 156 -3.59 19.30 2.98
C ARG A 156 -4.64 18.21 2.72
N THR A 157 -5.55 18.00 3.68
CA THR A 157 -6.61 17.00 3.57
C THR A 157 -7.82 17.58 2.84
N VAL A 158 -8.25 16.89 1.81
CA VAL A 158 -9.47 17.23 1.07
C VAL A 158 -10.66 17.19 2.03
N ARG A 159 -11.43 18.29 2.10
CA ARG A 159 -12.65 18.38 2.92
C ARG A 159 -12.41 17.91 4.36
N PHE A 160 -11.34 18.37 4.98
CA PHE A 160 -10.99 17.99 6.36
C PHE A 160 -12.18 18.10 7.31
N GLY A 161 -12.50 17.01 8.02
CA GLY A 161 -13.61 16.93 8.98
C GLY A 161 -15.02 16.82 8.36
N ASP A 162 -15.14 16.86 7.03
CA ASP A 162 -16.42 16.68 6.36
C ASP A 162 -16.63 15.19 6.02
N THR A 163 -17.50 14.54 6.77
CA THR A 163 -17.87 13.13 6.58
C THR A 163 -19.26 12.98 5.95
N SER A 164 -19.83 14.08 5.41
CA SER A 164 -21.07 14.02 4.62
C SER A 164 -20.86 13.19 3.35
N PRO A 165 -21.93 12.67 2.73
CA PRO A 165 -21.84 11.96 1.44
C PRO A 165 -21.11 12.76 0.36
N ALA A 166 -21.30 14.09 0.31
CA ALA A 166 -20.63 14.97 -0.63
C ALA A 166 -19.13 15.11 -0.30
N GLY A 167 -18.76 15.29 0.97
CA GLY A 167 -17.38 15.35 1.42
C GLY A 167 -16.63 14.05 1.15
N LEU A 168 -17.24 12.90 1.46
CA LEU A 168 -16.65 11.58 1.19
C LEU A 168 -16.48 11.30 -0.31
N ARG A 169 -17.41 11.77 -1.15
CA ARG A 169 -17.29 11.67 -2.61
C ARG A 169 -16.06 12.44 -3.10
N GLU A 170 -15.85 13.69 -2.65
CA GLU A 170 -14.68 14.48 -3.04
C GLU A 170 -13.35 13.84 -2.59
N LYS A 171 -13.31 13.29 -1.36
CA LYS A 171 -12.18 12.51 -0.86
C LYS A 171 -11.91 11.28 -1.73
N GLY A 172 -12.95 10.52 -2.06
CA GLY A 172 -12.87 9.37 -2.96
C GLY A 172 -12.35 9.75 -4.36
N ILE A 173 -12.86 10.84 -4.95
CA ILE A 173 -12.38 11.36 -6.26
C ILE A 173 -10.88 11.68 -6.21
N TYR A 174 -10.44 12.37 -5.16
CA TYR A 174 -9.02 12.70 -4.99
C TYR A 174 -8.15 11.43 -4.96
N VAL A 175 -8.54 10.45 -4.14
CA VAL A 175 -7.79 9.20 -4.00
C VAL A 175 -7.80 8.39 -5.29
N LEU A 176 -8.94 8.26 -5.97
CA LEU A 176 -9.04 7.59 -7.27
C LEU A 176 -8.13 8.22 -8.32
N ASN A 177 -8.08 9.54 -8.40
CA ASN A 177 -7.16 10.26 -9.28
C ASN A 177 -5.68 9.96 -8.94
N ARG A 178 -5.35 9.82 -7.64
CA ARG A 178 -4.00 9.40 -7.21
C ARG A 178 -3.68 7.97 -7.65
N MET A 179 -4.61 7.03 -7.49
CA MET A 179 -4.42 5.66 -7.96
C MET A 179 -4.15 5.63 -9.47
N GLU A 180 -4.96 6.35 -10.26
CA GLU A 180 -4.80 6.43 -11.72
C GLU A 180 -3.44 7.04 -12.12
N GLN A 181 -3.01 8.11 -11.46
CA GLN A 181 -1.71 8.72 -11.70
C GLN A 181 -0.54 7.75 -11.40
N ARG A 182 -0.63 7.01 -10.29
CA ARG A 182 0.39 6.03 -9.90
C ARG A 182 0.39 4.82 -10.83
N MET A 183 -0.78 4.30 -11.22
CA MET A 183 -0.87 3.22 -12.21
C MET A 183 -0.28 3.64 -13.55
N ALA A 184 -0.59 4.86 -14.03
CA ALA A 184 -0.02 5.37 -15.27
C ALA A 184 1.52 5.48 -15.23
N ALA A 185 2.12 5.77 -14.07
CA ALA A 185 3.58 5.82 -13.89
C ALA A 185 4.25 4.44 -14.00
N VAL A 186 3.49 3.37 -13.84
CA VAL A 186 3.95 1.98 -14.02
C VAL A 186 3.29 1.30 -15.22
N ASP A 187 2.80 2.07 -16.19
CA ASP A 187 2.16 1.58 -17.43
C ASP A 187 1.00 0.62 -17.16
N ALA A 188 0.12 0.98 -16.23
CA ALA A 188 -1.04 0.19 -15.81
C ALA A 188 -2.31 1.04 -15.72
N THR A 189 -3.45 0.38 -15.72
CA THR A 189 -4.79 0.93 -15.61
C THR A 189 -5.65 0.07 -14.69
N TRP A 190 -6.88 0.47 -14.42
CA TRP A 190 -7.84 -0.35 -13.67
C TRP A 190 -8.10 -1.72 -14.32
N ALA A 191 -8.02 -1.80 -15.65
CA ALA A 191 -8.21 -3.06 -16.39
C ALA A 191 -7.13 -4.12 -16.07
N ASP A 192 -5.98 -3.70 -15.58
CA ASP A 192 -4.85 -4.58 -15.27
C ASP A 192 -4.88 -5.07 -13.81
N THR A 193 -5.79 -4.56 -12.96
CA THR A 193 -5.85 -4.91 -11.54
C THR A 193 -6.42 -6.31 -11.32
N THR A 194 -5.94 -7.00 -10.30
CA THR A 194 -6.54 -8.24 -9.77
C THR A 194 -7.28 -8.00 -8.45
N ALA A 195 -7.00 -6.89 -7.77
CA ALA A 195 -7.69 -6.49 -6.54
C ALA A 195 -7.64 -4.98 -6.34
N THR A 196 -8.76 -4.43 -5.87
CA THR A 196 -8.91 -3.05 -5.41
C THR A 196 -9.43 -3.07 -3.99
N GLN A 197 -8.82 -2.29 -3.10
CA GLN A 197 -9.19 -2.21 -1.70
C GLN A 197 -9.54 -0.77 -1.33
N VAL A 198 -10.64 -0.60 -0.62
CA VAL A 198 -11.10 0.67 -0.03
C VAL A 198 -11.12 0.53 1.48
N TYR A 199 -10.60 1.55 2.15
CA TYR A 199 -10.53 1.64 3.60
C TYR A 199 -11.27 2.89 4.06
N THR A 200 -12.44 2.71 4.62
CA THR A 200 -13.23 3.77 5.24
C THR A 200 -14.22 3.18 6.24
N ALA A 201 -14.53 3.93 7.29
CA ALA A 201 -15.60 3.62 8.24
C ALA A 201 -16.94 4.26 7.84
N TYR A 202 -16.99 4.90 6.68
CA TYR A 202 -18.17 5.64 6.21
C TYR A 202 -18.81 4.96 5.00
N ASP A 203 -20.05 5.30 4.72
CA ASP A 203 -20.84 4.72 3.64
C ASP A 203 -20.30 5.12 2.26
N LEU A 204 -19.97 4.13 1.44
CA LEU A 204 -19.53 4.28 0.06
C LEU A 204 -20.67 4.37 -0.97
N HIS A 205 -21.85 3.83 -0.64
CA HIS A 205 -22.93 3.63 -1.61
C HIS A 205 -23.32 4.90 -2.37
N PRO A 206 -23.31 6.12 -1.76
CA PRO A 206 -23.68 7.34 -2.46
C PRO A 206 -22.84 7.68 -3.69
N PHE A 207 -21.60 7.17 -3.78
CA PHE A 207 -20.71 7.46 -4.91
C PHE A 207 -20.05 6.21 -5.52
N LEU A 208 -20.31 5.02 -4.99
CA LEU A 208 -19.76 3.76 -5.45
C LEU A 208 -19.95 3.56 -6.97
N GLY A 209 -21.18 3.72 -7.46
CA GLY A 209 -21.51 3.51 -8.87
C GLY A 209 -20.83 4.53 -9.78
N ASP A 210 -20.92 5.81 -9.42
CA ASP A 210 -20.49 6.90 -10.29
C ASP A 210 -18.97 7.11 -10.30
N GLU A 211 -18.31 6.93 -9.16
CA GLU A 211 -16.88 7.22 -9.06
C GLU A 211 -16.02 5.96 -9.15
N ILE A 212 -16.40 4.86 -8.48
CA ILE A 212 -15.55 3.67 -8.42
C ILE A 212 -15.85 2.72 -9.58
N VAL A 213 -17.13 2.33 -9.76
CA VAL A 213 -17.51 1.34 -10.78
C VAL A 213 -17.32 1.88 -12.19
N ARG A 214 -17.77 3.10 -12.48
CA ARG A 214 -17.66 3.69 -13.83
C ARG A 214 -16.22 3.94 -14.28
N ARG A 215 -15.27 4.13 -13.35
CA ARG A 215 -13.84 4.24 -13.67
C ARG A 215 -13.19 2.90 -13.97
N GLY A 216 -13.88 1.77 -13.70
CA GLY A 216 -13.35 0.42 -13.85
C GLY A 216 -12.67 -0.13 -12.59
N ALA A 217 -12.62 0.62 -11.51
CA ALA A 217 -11.91 0.25 -10.28
C ALA A 217 -12.52 -0.96 -9.55
N ALA A 218 -13.72 -1.39 -9.91
CA ALA A 218 -14.40 -2.56 -9.36
C ALA A 218 -14.55 -3.71 -10.36
N GLN A 219 -13.85 -3.68 -11.50
CA GLN A 219 -13.99 -4.67 -12.57
C GLN A 219 -13.72 -6.11 -12.09
N HIS A 220 -12.76 -6.30 -11.19
CA HIS A 220 -12.39 -7.60 -10.61
C HIS A 220 -12.84 -7.76 -9.15
N GLY A 221 -13.84 -6.99 -8.75
CA GLY A 221 -14.32 -6.91 -7.37
C GLY A 221 -13.71 -5.75 -6.59
N LEU A 222 -14.34 -5.43 -5.47
CA LEU A 222 -13.93 -4.40 -4.55
C LEU A 222 -13.97 -4.96 -3.14
N THR A 223 -12.86 -4.89 -2.42
CA THR A 223 -12.84 -5.21 -0.99
C THR A 223 -12.97 -3.94 -0.19
N TRP A 224 -14.06 -3.80 0.54
CA TRP A 224 -14.27 -2.71 1.50
C TRP A 224 -13.89 -3.16 2.90
N HIS A 225 -12.84 -2.55 3.43
CA HIS A 225 -12.40 -2.74 4.81
C HIS A 225 -13.00 -1.63 5.68
N PHE A 226 -13.71 -2.01 6.74
CA PHE A 226 -14.22 -1.08 7.73
C PHE A 226 -13.07 -0.63 8.64
N ALA A 227 -12.29 0.32 8.14
CA ALA A 227 -11.04 0.78 8.71
C ALA A 227 -10.85 2.27 8.43
N ARG A 228 -9.97 2.92 9.15
CA ARG A 228 -9.55 4.30 8.90
C ARG A 228 -8.12 4.34 8.37
N PRO A 229 -7.75 5.37 7.59
CA PRO A 229 -6.37 5.66 7.29
C PRO A 229 -5.53 5.85 8.56
N PRO A 230 -4.18 5.77 8.47
CA PRO A 230 -3.33 5.69 9.65
C PRO A 230 -3.06 7.04 10.34
N VAL A 231 -3.54 8.15 9.80
CA VAL A 231 -3.33 9.50 10.36
C VAL A 231 -4.65 10.10 10.80
N VAL A 232 -4.64 10.73 11.98
CA VAL A 232 -5.82 11.39 12.55
C VAL A 232 -6.38 12.45 11.59
N GLY A 233 -7.69 12.36 11.33
CA GLY A 233 -8.41 13.29 10.46
C GLY A 233 -8.49 12.86 8.99
N LEU A 234 -7.89 11.73 8.61
CA LEU A 234 -8.14 11.07 7.34
C LEU A 234 -9.32 10.08 7.47
N ASP A 235 -10.15 10.01 6.45
CA ASP A 235 -11.40 9.25 6.48
C ASP A 235 -11.49 8.21 5.36
N TYR A 236 -10.66 8.31 4.31
CA TYR A 236 -10.74 7.49 3.11
C TYR A 236 -9.35 7.14 2.57
N GLU A 237 -9.10 5.89 2.26
CA GLU A 237 -7.86 5.41 1.63
C GLU A 237 -8.18 4.30 0.63
N MET A 238 -7.36 4.18 -0.40
CA MET A 238 -7.38 3.04 -1.34
C MET A 238 -5.98 2.56 -1.62
N ASP A 239 -5.88 1.28 -1.97
CA ASP A 239 -4.77 0.68 -2.70
C ASP A 239 -5.28 -0.27 -3.78
N CYS A 240 -4.43 -0.67 -4.71
CA CYS A 240 -4.75 -1.67 -5.71
C CYS A 240 -3.51 -2.46 -6.14
N ARG A 241 -3.73 -3.61 -6.75
CA ARG A 241 -2.65 -4.47 -7.23
C ARG A 241 -3.04 -5.31 -8.44
N SER A 242 -2.03 -5.73 -9.18
CA SER A 242 -2.07 -6.83 -10.14
C SER A 242 -1.11 -7.91 -9.65
N VAL A 243 -1.63 -8.88 -8.89
CA VAL A 243 -0.85 -9.96 -8.29
C VAL A 243 -1.54 -11.29 -8.58
N PRO A 244 -0.97 -12.12 -9.48
CA PRO A 244 -1.64 -13.33 -9.94
C PRO A 244 -1.53 -14.52 -8.96
N VAL A 245 -0.67 -14.43 -7.94
CA VAL A 245 -0.46 -15.51 -6.96
C VAL A 245 -0.50 -14.94 -5.55
N GLU A 246 -1.40 -15.46 -4.75
CA GLU A 246 -1.52 -15.15 -3.33
C GLU A 246 -1.36 -16.41 -2.48
N HIS A 247 -0.56 -16.30 -1.43
CA HIS A 247 -0.30 -17.35 -0.45
C HIS A 247 -0.98 -17.00 0.88
N ARG A 248 -1.40 -18.03 1.61
CA ARG A 248 -1.76 -17.85 3.01
C ARG A 248 -0.65 -18.44 3.87
N VAL A 249 -0.16 -17.64 4.80
CA VAL A 249 0.96 -18.00 5.68
C VAL A 249 0.55 -17.89 7.16
N ALA A 250 1.35 -18.48 8.02
CA ALA A 250 1.04 -18.69 9.45
C ALA A 250 0.68 -17.42 10.23
#